data_87a082455eb1ddeb9ea6d8a9ed27a9a3
#
_entry.id   87a082455eb1ddeb9ea6d8a9ed27a9a3
#
_cell.length_a   1.000
_cell.length_b   1.000
_cell.length_c   1.000
_cell.angle_alpha   90.00
_cell.angle_beta   90.00
_cell.angle_gamma   90.00
#
_symmetry.space_group_name_H-M   'P 1'
#
loop_
_entity.id
_entity.type
_entity.pdbx_description
1 polymer ?
#
loop_
_entity_poly.entity_id
_entity_poly.type
_entity_poly.pdbx_seq_one_letter_code
_entity_poly.pdbx_strand_id
1 'polypeptide(L)'
;MERGFKYLIDMHGIPGARDIFERICINLFQSMYGPKAKSVEVSQGDGGLDVLVGELPNPDKVYQCKFFPDGLGSSQKQQIKESFRTVTKNYSVSEWFLCVPCILNEKELLWWSKWKNEIQLETGAKLEICDGSYLINQLKCYDIYTREFDDDVRQNLEQILLEMSSHKQRILNEVIYGMPDLEGISEEYNDFIFVKMLESANIESTNDYKVDFFNAEISRQESISKDEIQGLQIYNNLKNKIFSLWHDYGI
;
A
#
# COMPACT_ATOMS: atom_id res chain seq x y z
N MET A 1 17.21 8.68 -5.11
CA MET A 1 17.73 7.57 -5.97
C MET A 1 16.62 6.53 -6.08
N GLU A 2 16.36 6.00 -7.26
CA GLU A 2 15.30 5.00 -7.45
C GLU A 2 15.65 3.70 -6.70
N ARG A 3 14.74 3.21 -5.87
CA ARG A 3 14.90 1.99 -5.09
C ARG A 3 14.50 0.79 -5.94
N GLY A 4 15.31 -0.25 -5.95
CA GLY A 4 15.00 -1.53 -6.59
C GLY A 4 14.82 -2.63 -5.57
N PHE A 5 14.61 -3.86 -6.02
CA PHE A 5 14.33 -5.01 -5.14
C PHE A 5 15.46 -5.34 -4.14
N LYS A 6 16.69 -4.90 -4.36
CA LYS A 6 17.78 -5.05 -3.36
C LYS A 6 17.50 -4.25 -2.09
N TYR A 7 16.78 -3.13 -2.19
CA TYR A 7 16.34 -2.36 -1.05
C TYR A 7 15.51 -3.18 -0.05
N LEU A 8 14.71 -4.14 -0.55
CA LEU A 8 13.94 -5.04 0.32
C LEU A 8 14.84 -5.89 1.23
N ILE A 9 16.07 -6.23 0.75
CA ILE A 9 17.03 -7.00 1.55
C ILE A 9 17.56 -6.14 2.70
N ASP A 10 17.86 -4.88 2.42
CA ASP A 10 18.37 -3.94 3.42
C ASP A 10 17.35 -3.71 4.54
N MET A 11 16.06 -3.69 4.20
CA MET A 11 14.98 -3.44 5.14
C MET A 11 14.50 -4.69 5.89
N HIS A 12 14.48 -5.87 5.24
CA HIS A 12 13.76 -7.05 5.76
C HIS A 12 14.63 -8.32 5.82
N GLY A 13 15.92 -8.22 5.44
CA GLY A 13 16.74 -9.40 5.24
C GLY A 13 16.29 -10.27 4.05
N ILE A 14 17.09 -11.30 3.71
CA ILE A 14 16.80 -12.15 2.54
C ILE A 14 15.46 -12.90 2.64
N PRO A 15 15.10 -13.52 3.79
CA PRO A 15 13.81 -14.22 3.90
C PRO A 15 12.61 -13.27 3.73
N GLY A 16 12.60 -12.14 4.46
CA GLY A 16 11.51 -11.16 4.38
C GLY A 16 11.42 -10.51 2.99
N ALA A 17 12.57 -10.22 2.36
CA ALA A 17 12.61 -9.70 1.00
C ALA A 17 11.99 -10.65 -0.04
N ARG A 18 12.17 -11.96 0.13
CA ARG A 18 11.54 -12.99 -0.72
C ARG A 18 10.02 -12.94 -0.61
N ASP A 19 9.51 -12.98 0.61
CA ASP A 19 8.06 -12.98 0.87
C ASP A 19 7.40 -11.70 0.34
N ILE A 20 8.08 -10.57 0.54
CA ILE A 20 7.61 -9.28 0.03
C ILE A 20 7.64 -9.23 -1.50
N PHE A 21 8.71 -9.72 -2.15
CA PHE A 21 8.83 -9.78 -3.59
C PHE A 21 7.70 -10.59 -4.22
N GLU A 22 7.41 -11.76 -3.68
CA GLU A 22 6.31 -12.61 -4.13
C GLU A 22 4.96 -11.90 -3.97
N ARG A 23 4.69 -11.30 -2.81
CA ARG A 23 3.48 -10.49 -2.57
C ARG A 23 3.35 -9.32 -3.55
N ILE A 24 4.45 -8.61 -3.84
CA ILE A 24 4.48 -7.51 -4.82
C ILE A 24 4.10 -8.02 -6.21
N CYS A 25 4.65 -9.15 -6.63
CA CYS A 25 4.30 -9.76 -7.92
C CYS A 25 2.83 -10.17 -7.97
N ILE A 26 2.29 -10.80 -6.90
CA ILE A 26 0.87 -11.14 -6.80
C ILE A 26 0.00 -9.90 -6.97
N ASN A 27 0.27 -8.84 -6.20
CA ASN A 27 -0.47 -7.58 -6.26
C ASN A 27 -0.40 -6.94 -7.66
N LEU A 28 0.77 -6.98 -8.30
CA LEU A 28 0.96 -6.46 -9.65
C LEU A 28 0.07 -7.21 -10.65
N PHE A 29 0.13 -8.54 -10.67
CA PHE A 29 -0.64 -9.32 -11.65
C PHE A 29 -2.14 -9.28 -11.37
N GLN A 30 -2.56 -9.18 -10.11
CA GLN A 30 -3.97 -8.91 -9.77
C GLN A 30 -4.41 -7.53 -10.26
N SER A 31 -3.57 -6.51 -10.18
CA SER A 31 -3.86 -5.18 -10.74
C SER A 31 -3.93 -5.19 -12.26
N MET A 32 -3.09 -6.01 -12.94
CA MET A 32 -3.06 -6.14 -14.39
C MET A 32 -4.26 -6.91 -14.96
N TYR A 33 -4.68 -7.99 -14.30
CA TYR A 33 -5.66 -8.96 -14.84
C TYR A 33 -6.96 -9.03 -14.05
N GLY A 34 -7.07 -8.28 -12.95
CA GLY A 34 -8.23 -8.30 -12.06
C GLY A 34 -8.48 -9.70 -11.48
N PRO A 35 -9.75 -10.12 -11.35
CA PRO A 35 -10.11 -11.39 -10.72
C PRO A 35 -9.68 -12.63 -11.51
N LYS A 36 -9.17 -12.47 -12.73
CA LYS A 36 -8.60 -13.59 -13.50
C LYS A 36 -7.23 -14.01 -12.97
N ALA A 37 -6.48 -13.12 -12.30
CA ALA A 37 -5.22 -13.47 -11.66
C ALA A 37 -5.48 -13.99 -10.25
N LYS A 38 -5.04 -15.22 -10.01
CA LYS A 38 -5.21 -15.92 -8.73
C LYS A 38 -3.85 -16.29 -8.17
N SER A 39 -3.60 -15.97 -6.90
CA SER A 39 -2.47 -16.52 -6.16
C SER A 39 -2.80 -17.96 -5.73
N VAL A 40 -1.79 -18.80 -5.69
CA VAL A 40 -1.91 -20.19 -5.22
C VAL A 40 -1.19 -20.29 -3.89
N GLU A 41 -1.88 -20.77 -2.86
CA GLU A 41 -1.28 -20.98 -1.54
C GLU A 41 -0.24 -22.10 -1.64
N VAL A 42 0.97 -21.82 -1.14
CA VAL A 42 2.09 -22.77 -1.18
C VAL A 42 1.78 -23.93 -0.25
N SER A 43 1.43 -25.08 -0.83
CA SER A 43 1.32 -26.36 -0.12
C SER A 43 2.40 -27.33 -0.58
N GLN A 44 2.78 -28.31 0.26
CA GLN A 44 3.73 -29.34 -0.16
C GLN A 44 3.18 -30.11 -1.37
N GLY A 45 3.76 -29.86 -2.56
CA GLY A 45 3.35 -30.52 -3.80
C GLY A 45 2.41 -29.69 -4.70
N ASP A 46 2.26 -28.39 -4.49
CA ASP A 46 1.37 -27.48 -5.21
C ASP A 46 1.71 -27.23 -6.70
N GLY A 47 2.67 -27.93 -7.23
CA GLY A 47 3.03 -27.82 -8.65
C GLY A 47 3.83 -26.58 -9.02
N GLY A 48 4.23 -25.72 -8.04
CA GLY A 48 5.13 -24.59 -8.26
C GLY A 48 4.48 -23.40 -8.97
N LEU A 49 3.20 -23.15 -8.71
CA LEU A 49 2.46 -21.98 -9.19
C LEU A 49 2.47 -20.90 -8.11
N ASP A 50 2.92 -19.68 -8.44
CA ASP A 50 2.79 -18.55 -7.53
C ASP A 50 1.58 -17.69 -7.92
N VAL A 51 1.46 -17.36 -9.23
CA VAL A 51 0.27 -16.69 -9.77
C VAL A 51 -0.15 -17.34 -11.09
N LEU A 52 -1.44 -17.57 -11.26
CA LEU A 52 -2.02 -17.99 -12.52
C LEU A 52 -3.06 -16.99 -13.02
N VAL A 53 -3.21 -16.90 -14.33
CA VAL A 53 -4.29 -16.16 -14.99
C VAL A 53 -5.15 -17.16 -15.75
N GLY A 54 -6.46 -17.10 -15.54
CA GLY A 54 -7.40 -18.07 -16.10
C GLY A 54 -7.83 -19.14 -15.10
N GLU A 55 -8.09 -20.35 -15.56
CA GLU A 55 -8.65 -21.43 -14.75
C GLU A 55 -7.81 -22.72 -14.84
N LEU A 56 -7.71 -23.43 -13.73
CA LEU A 56 -7.13 -24.78 -13.72
C LEU A 56 -8.11 -25.79 -14.37
N PRO A 57 -7.61 -26.85 -15.04
CA PRO A 57 -6.20 -27.23 -15.15
C PRO A 57 -5.44 -26.59 -16.33
N ASN A 58 -6.07 -25.69 -17.09
CA ASN A 58 -5.50 -25.08 -18.30
C ASN A 58 -5.39 -23.56 -18.15
N PRO A 59 -4.47 -23.03 -17.33
CA PRO A 59 -4.28 -21.61 -17.17
C PRO A 59 -3.76 -20.96 -18.46
N ASP A 60 -4.27 -19.75 -18.76
CA ASP A 60 -3.78 -18.96 -19.90
C ASP A 60 -2.32 -18.56 -19.70
N LYS A 61 -1.99 -18.11 -18.47
CA LYS A 61 -0.64 -17.68 -18.07
C LYS A 61 -0.29 -18.19 -16.69
N VAL A 62 0.98 -18.49 -16.49
CA VAL A 62 1.56 -18.83 -15.19
C VAL A 62 2.74 -17.92 -14.91
N TYR A 63 2.78 -17.31 -13.75
CA TYR A 63 3.90 -16.51 -13.25
C TYR A 63 4.57 -17.24 -12.10
N GLN A 64 5.88 -17.45 -12.25
CA GLN A 64 6.73 -18.06 -11.25
C GLN A 64 7.68 -17.00 -10.68
N CYS A 65 7.60 -16.74 -9.39
CA CYS A 65 8.43 -15.77 -8.70
C CYS A 65 9.67 -16.46 -8.10
N LYS A 66 10.85 -15.98 -8.44
CA LYS A 66 12.11 -16.47 -7.88
C LYS A 66 12.96 -15.30 -7.38
N PHE A 67 13.17 -15.22 -6.08
CA PHE A 67 13.97 -14.16 -5.50
C PHE A 67 15.47 -14.44 -5.66
N PHE A 68 16.01 -14.07 -6.83
CA PHE A 68 17.43 -14.18 -7.18
C PHE A 68 18.05 -12.79 -7.34
N PRO A 69 18.38 -12.09 -6.25
CA PRO A 69 18.81 -10.69 -6.30
C PRO A 69 20.19 -10.47 -6.96
N ASP A 70 21.02 -11.49 -6.99
CA ASP A 70 22.40 -11.42 -7.49
C ASP A 70 22.57 -12.04 -8.90
N GLY A 71 21.45 -12.38 -9.57
CA GLY A 71 21.47 -12.93 -10.92
C GLY A 71 21.27 -14.44 -11.01
N LEU A 72 21.50 -14.99 -12.22
CA LEU A 72 21.22 -16.38 -12.57
C LEU A 72 22.50 -17.23 -12.64
N GLY A 73 22.98 -17.69 -11.50
CA GLY A 73 24.05 -18.68 -11.42
C GLY A 73 23.58 -20.10 -11.81
N SER A 74 24.48 -21.08 -11.72
CA SER A 74 24.17 -22.46 -12.14
C SER A 74 23.03 -23.08 -11.31
N SER A 75 23.01 -22.83 -10.00
CA SER A 75 21.96 -23.34 -9.11
C SER A 75 20.60 -22.70 -9.42
N GLN A 76 20.57 -21.39 -9.65
CA GLN A 76 19.35 -20.66 -10.02
C GLN A 76 18.77 -21.16 -11.36
N LYS A 77 19.64 -21.37 -12.35
CA LYS A 77 19.26 -21.94 -13.64
C LYS A 77 18.66 -23.34 -13.51
N GLN A 78 19.21 -24.17 -12.64
CA GLN A 78 18.66 -25.49 -12.36
C GLN A 78 17.28 -25.39 -11.70
N GLN A 79 17.12 -24.54 -10.69
CA GLN A 79 15.84 -24.31 -10.02
C GLN A 79 14.76 -23.80 -10.99
N ILE A 80 15.11 -22.92 -11.94
CA ILE A 80 14.19 -22.44 -12.98
C ILE A 80 13.69 -23.61 -13.82
N LYS A 81 14.60 -24.47 -14.29
CA LYS A 81 14.25 -25.64 -15.10
C LYS A 81 13.36 -26.62 -14.33
N GLU A 82 13.64 -26.86 -13.08
CA GLU A 82 12.85 -27.73 -12.20
C GLU A 82 11.45 -27.16 -11.98
N SER A 83 11.33 -25.86 -11.68
CA SER A 83 10.04 -25.21 -11.53
C SER A 83 9.18 -25.33 -12.80
N PHE A 84 9.74 -25.04 -13.97
CA PHE A 84 9.03 -25.21 -15.24
C PHE A 84 8.55 -26.64 -15.46
N ARG A 85 9.42 -27.63 -15.23
CA ARG A 85 9.07 -29.07 -15.36
C ARG A 85 7.95 -29.48 -14.41
N THR A 86 7.98 -28.96 -13.17
CA THR A 86 6.95 -29.26 -12.17
C THR A 86 5.59 -28.73 -12.62
N VAL A 87 5.55 -27.48 -13.09
CA VAL A 87 4.33 -26.84 -13.59
C VAL A 87 3.77 -27.59 -14.80
N THR A 88 4.59 -27.87 -15.81
CA THR A 88 4.15 -28.53 -17.05
C THR A 88 3.82 -30.01 -16.88
N LYS A 89 4.28 -30.65 -15.81
CA LYS A 89 3.87 -32.02 -15.46
C LYS A 89 2.42 -32.06 -14.94
N ASN A 90 1.99 -31.00 -14.26
CA ASN A 90 0.71 -30.96 -13.57
C ASN A 90 -0.37 -30.21 -14.37
N TYR A 91 0.02 -29.28 -15.23
CA TYR A 91 -0.89 -28.36 -15.92
C TYR A 91 -0.53 -28.18 -17.39
N SER A 92 -1.53 -27.93 -18.22
CA SER A 92 -1.33 -27.56 -19.62
C SER A 92 -1.14 -26.03 -19.71
N VAL A 93 0.10 -25.58 -19.75
CA VAL A 93 0.46 -24.15 -19.69
C VAL A 93 0.78 -23.63 -21.09
N SER A 94 0.04 -22.62 -21.53
CA SER A 94 0.28 -21.94 -22.82
C SER A 94 1.40 -20.91 -22.74
N GLU A 95 1.42 -20.12 -21.67
CA GLU A 95 2.43 -19.07 -21.45
C GLU A 95 2.99 -19.18 -20.02
N TRP A 96 4.30 -19.21 -19.89
CA TRP A 96 4.99 -19.26 -18.61
C TRP A 96 5.97 -18.09 -18.47
N PHE A 97 5.85 -17.36 -17.37
CA PHE A 97 6.62 -16.17 -17.06
C PHE A 97 7.46 -16.39 -15.82
N LEU A 98 8.77 -16.16 -15.94
CA LEU A 98 9.69 -16.14 -14.82
C LEU A 98 9.85 -14.70 -14.32
N CYS A 99 9.52 -14.44 -13.05
CA CYS A 99 9.72 -13.16 -12.39
C CYS A 99 10.97 -13.21 -11.52
N VAL A 100 11.92 -12.32 -11.76
CA VAL A 100 13.16 -12.21 -10.97
C VAL A 100 13.46 -10.75 -10.61
N PRO A 101 14.02 -10.47 -9.41
CA PRO A 101 14.30 -9.12 -8.95
C PRO A 101 15.55 -8.48 -9.59
N CYS A 102 16.45 -9.29 -10.17
CA CYS A 102 17.69 -8.84 -10.80
C CYS A 102 17.46 -8.34 -12.24
N ILE A 103 18.36 -7.50 -12.71
CA ILE A 103 18.51 -7.17 -14.13
C ILE A 103 19.54 -8.15 -14.69
N LEU A 104 19.20 -8.82 -15.79
CA LEU A 104 20.03 -9.87 -16.37
C LEU A 104 21.21 -9.27 -17.16
N ASN A 105 22.38 -9.85 -16.99
CA ASN A 105 23.53 -9.54 -17.82
C ASN A 105 23.48 -10.30 -19.18
N GLU A 106 24.37 -9.95 -20.10
CA GLU A 106 24.42 -10.52 -21.45
C GLU A 106 24.50 -12.07 -21.44
N LYS A 107 25.35 -12.65 -20.58
CA LYS A 107 25.52 -14.12 -20.51
C LYS A 107 24.25 -14.81 -20.03
N GLU A 108 23.53 -14.19 -19.11
CA GLU A 108 22.26 -14.69 -18.59
C GLU A 108 21.16 -14.57 -19.65
N LEU A 109 21.11 -13.47 -20.40
CA LEU A 109 20.18 -13.29 -21.51
C LEU A 109 20.43 -14.30 -22.63
N LEU A 110 21.70 -14.56 -22.99
CA LEU A 110 22.06 -15.57 -23.98
C LEU A 110 21.64 -16.98 -23.52
N TRP A 111 21.89 -17.31 -22.25
CA TRP A 111 21.45 -18.59 -21.70
C TRP A 111 19.93 -18.70 -21.72
N TRP A 112 19.21 -17.66 -21.29
CA TRP A 112 17.74 -17.62 -21.27
C TRP A 112 17.18 -17.85 -22.67
N SER A 113 17.66 -17.08 -23.65
CA SER A 113 17.20 -17.18 -25.04
C SER A 113 17.40 -18.57 -25.63
N LYS A 114 18.56 -19.20 -25.36
CA LYS A 114 18.83 -20.55 -25.81
C LYS A 114 17.86 -21.55 -25.19
N TRP A 115 17.73 -21.53 -23.87
CA TRP A 115 16.86 -22.45 -23.14
C TRP A 115 15.38 -22.25 -23.49
N LYS A 116 14.93 -21.01 -23.58
CA LYS A 116 13.58 -20.65 -24.01
C LYS A 116 13.23 -21.27 -25.38
N ASN A 117 14.12 -21.13 -26.36
CA ASN A 117 13.90 -21.67 -27.71
C ASN A 117 13.87 -23.22 -27.71
N GLU A 118 14.74 -23.87 -26.94
CA GLU A 118 14.72 -25.32 -26.78
C GLU A 118 13.35 -25.79 -26.23
N ILE A 119 12.89 -25.19 -25.15
CA ILE A 119 11.62 -25.55 -24.52
C ILE A 119 10.40 -25.25 -25.42
N GLN A 120 10.40 -24.12 -26.11
CA GLN A 120 9.30 -23.79 -27.04
C GLN A 120 9.18 -24.82 -28.18
N LEU A 121 10.30 -25.31 -28.69
CA LEU A 121 10.30 -26.37 -29.71
C LEU A 121 9.81 -27.70 -29.16
N GLU A 122 10.14 -28.03 -27.92
CA GLU A 122 9.75 -29.31 -27.29
C GLU A 122 8.29 -29.33 -26.85
N THR A 123 7.79 -28.23 -26.26
CA THR A 123 6.50 -28.21 -25.54
C THR A 123 5.43 -27.36 -26.22
N GLY A 124 5.81 -26.45 -27.11
CA GLY A 124 4.91 -25.43 -27.66
C GLY A 124 4.59 -24.28 -26.69
N ALA A 125 5.01 -24.35 -25.43
CA ALA A 125 4.75 -23.32 -24.44
C ALA A 125 5.61 -22.07 -24.73
N LYS A 126 5.02 -20.89 -24.63
CA LYS A 126 5.72 -19.61 -24.73
C LYS A 126 6.32 -19.24 -23.37
N LEU A 127 7.64 -19.02 -23.35
CA LEU A 127 8.36 -18.61 -22.15
C LEU A 127 8.80 -17.16 -22.24
N GLU A 128 8.59 -16.38 -21.16
CA GLU A 128 9.07 -15.01 -21.04
C GLU A 128 9.68 -14.78 -19.66
N ILE A 129 10.58 -13.78 -19.57
CA ILE A 129 11.19 -13.36 -18.31
C ILE A 129 10.79 -11.92 -18.00
N CYS A 130 10.31 -11.72 -16.78
CA CYS A 130 10.02 -10.44 -16.17
C CYS A 130 11.16 -10.12 -15.20
N ASP A 131 12.16 -9.43 -15.69
CA ASP A 131 13.31 -9.03 -14.86
C ASP A 131 13.00 -7.83 -13.97
N GLY A 132 13.92 -7.46 -13.10
CA GLY A 132 13.75 -6.37 -12.13
C GLY A 132 13.43 -5.04 -12.79
N SER A 133 13.97 -4.74 -13.96
CA SER A 133 13.70 -3.50 -14.71
C SER A 133 12.26 -3.48 -15.22
N TYR A 134 11.83 -4.56 -15.86
CA TYR A 134 10.45 -4.71 -16.32
C TYR A 134 9.46 -4.61 -15.16
N LEU A 135 9.70 -5.36 -14.07
CA LEU A 135 8.81 -5.37 -12.91
C LEU A 135 8.68 -3.97 -12.27
N ILE A 136 9.79 -3.27 -12.06
CA ILE A 136 9.74 -1.90 -11.51
C ILE A 136 8.93 -0.95 -12.39
N ASN A 137 9.10 -1.03 -13.71
CA ASN A 137 8.32 -0.21 -14.63
C ASN A 137 6.82 -0.54 -14.56
N GLN A 138 6.46 -1.83 -14.48
CA GLN A 138 5.05 -2.22 -14.33
C GLN A 138 4.48 -1.76 -12.98
N LEU A 139 5.23 -1.86 -11.89
CA LEU A 139 4.81 -1.39 -10.58
C LEU A 139 4.49 0.11 -10.59
N LYS A 140 5.25 0.92 -11.33
CA LYS A 140 4.97 2.35 -11.53
C LYS A 140 3.70 2.58 -12.35
N CYS A 141 3.51 1.81 -13.44
CA CYS A 141 2.31 1.94 -14.28
C CYS A 141 1.01 1.62 -13.52
N TYR A 142 1.07 0.79 -12.48
CA TYR A 142 -0.08 0.39 -11.67
C TYR A 142 -0.11 1.04 -10.27
N ASP A 143 0.67 2.11 -10.04
CA ASP A 143 0.73 2.88 -8.79
C ASP A 143 1.10 2.04 -7.53
N ILE A 144 1.78 0.90 -7.74
CA ILE A 144 2.20 0.02 -6.65
C ILE A 144 3.58 0.43 -6.12
N TYR A 145 4.45 0.99 -6.99
CA TYR A 145 5.84 1.28 -6.67
C TYR A 145 6.00 2.16 -5.42
N THR A 146 5.28 3.26 -5.34
CA THR A 146 5.36 4.21 -4.22
C THR A 146 4.98 3.53 -2.90
N ARG A 147 3.93 2.72 -2.91
CA ARG A 147 3.48 2.00 -1.71
C ARG A 147 4.50 0.99 -1.18
N GLU A 148 5.25 0.33 -2.07
CA GLU A 148 6.14 -0.78 -1.70
C GLU A 148 7.61 -0.34 -1.52
N PHE A 149 8.01 0.79 -2.09
CA PHE A 149 9.42 1.24 -2.10
C PHE A 149 9.64 2.65 -1.53
N ASP A 150 8.57 3.42 -1.27
CA ASP A 150 8.71 4.80 -0.79
C ASP A 150 8.37 4.92 0.70
N ASP A 151 9.26 4.36 1.53
CA ASP A 151 9.10 4.40 2.99
C ASP A 151 9.11 5.82 3.55
N ASP A 152 9.76 6.79 2.87
CA ASP A 152 9.82 8.16 3.36
C ASP A 152 8.41 8.79 3.33
N VAL A 153 7.62 8.52 2.28
CA VAL A 153 6.23 8.96 2.21
C VAL A 153 5.39 8.26 3.28
N ARG A 154 5.58 6.95 3.46
CA ARG A 154 4.85 6.18 4.46
C ARG A 154 5.21 6.61 5.88
N GLN A 155 6.50 6.77 6.20
CA GLN A 155 6.96 7.24 7.51
C GLN A 155 6.50 8.66 7.80
N ASN A 156 6.56 9.56 6.80
CA ASN A 156 6.05 10.91 6.93
C ASN A 156 4.53 10.93 7.16
N LEU A 157 3.76 10.09 6.45
CA LEU A 157 2.32 9.94 6.67
C LEU A 157 2.02 9.36 8.05
N GLU A 158 2.73 8.32 8.48
CA GLU A 158 2.59 7.74 9.82
C GLU A 158 2.95 8.75 10.91
N GLN A 159 4.00 9.55 10.70
CA GLN A 159 4.38 10.62 11.63
C GLN A 159 3.34 11.74 11.66
N ILE A 160 2.84 12.18 10.52
CA ILE A 160 1.75 13.17 10.42
C ILE A 160 0.51 12.65 11.13
N LEU A 161 0.11 11.39 10.92
CA LEU A 161 -1.05 10.78 11.58
C LEU A 161 -0.85 10.66 13.10
N LEU A 162 0.36 10.32 13.55
CA LEU A 162 0.72 10.29 14.97
C LEU A 162 0.69 11.69 15.60
N GLU A 163 1.25 12.69 14.94
CA GLU A 163 1.21 14.07 15.39
C GLU A 163 -0.22 14.60 15.45
N MET A 164 -1.03 14.32 14.45
CA MET A 164 -2.46 14.66 14.43
C MET A 164 -3.23 13.96 15.55
N SER A 165 -3.00 12.67 15.77
CA SER A 165 -3.62 11.91 16.84
C SER A 165 -3.22 12.46 18.21
N SER A 166 -1.94 12.82 18.41
CA SER A 166 -1.46 13.41 19.67
C SER A 166 -1.99 14.82 19.89
N HIS A 167 -2.12 15.62 18.82
CA HIS A 167 -2.77 16.95 18.88
C HIS A 167 -4.25 16.83 19.21
N LYS A 168 -4.96 15.90 18.56
CA LYS A 168 -6.37 15.61 18.86
C LYS A 168 -6.56 15.19 20.32
N GLN A 169 -5.71 14.32 20.83
CA GLN A 169 -5.74 13.88 22.23
C GLN A 169 -5.40 15.03 23.19
N ARG A 170 -4.44 15.88 22.86
CA ARG A 170 -4.08 17.06 23.65
C ARG A 170 -5.21 18.08 23.69
N ILE A 171 -5.81 18.39 22.54
CA ILE A 171 -6.97 19.27 22.47
C ILE A 171 -8.14 18.70 23.26
N LEU A 172 -8.44 17.41 23.12
CA LEU A 172 -9.48 16.74 23.89
C LEU A 172 -9.18 16.80 25.40
N ASN A 173 -7.94 16.55 25.81
CA ASN A 173 -7.55 16.63 27.21
C ASN A 173 -7.62 18.07 27.75
N GLU A 174 -7.15 19.05 26.97
CA GLU A 174 -7.23 20.46 27.35
C GLU A 174 -8.68 20.94 27.42
N VAL A 175 -9.54 20.51 26.50
CA VAL A 175 -10.97 20.85 26.51
C VAL A 175 -11.75 20.12 27.61
N ILE A 176 -11.43 18.84 27.89
CA ILE A 176 -12.16 18.02 28.89
C ILE A 176 -11.64 18.30 30.31
N TYR A 177 -10.33 18.47 30.50
CA TYR A 177 -9.69 18.55 31.81
C TYR A 177 -9.14 19.94 32.15
N GLY A 178 -9.01 20.83 31.18
CA GLY A 178 -8.44 22.16 31.34
C GLY A 178 -9.45 23.30 31.37
N MET A 179 -10.74 23.01 31.49
CA MET A 179 -11.78 24.01 31.75
C MET A 179 -12.07 24.15 33.25
N PRO A 180 -11.21 24.82 34.02
CA PRO A 180 -11.54 25.08 35.44
C PRO A 180 -12.64 26.14 35.54
N ASP A 181 -12.68 27.13 34.65
CA ASP A 181 -13.69 28.17 34.61
C ASP A 181 -13.88 28.68 33.19
N LEU A 182 -15.08 28.53 32.66
CA LEU A 182 -15.47 29.09 31.33
C LEU A 182 -15.32 30.61 31.26
N GLU A 183 -15.21 31.29 32.38
CA GLU A 183 -14.99 32.77 32.47
C GLU A 183 -13.59 33.21 32.02
N GLY A 184 -12.61 32.30 31.92
CA GLY A 184 -11.21 32.64 31.62
C GLY A 184 -10.72 32.27 30.22
N ILE A 185 -11.56 31.65 29.37
CA ILE A 185 -11.12 31.25 28.03
C ILE A 185 -11.10 32.47 27.10
N SER A 186 -9.90 32.89 26.74
CA SER A 186 -9.74 34.00 25.79
C SER A 186 -10.31 33.66 24.42
N GLU A 187 -10.79 34.67 23.70
CA GLU A 187 -11.29 34.52 22.34
C GLU A 187 -10.20 33.90 21.41
N GLU A 188 -8.94 34.28 21.64
CA GLU A 188 -7.77 33.74 20.93
C GLU A 188 -7.54 32.24 21.15
N TYR A 189 -7.81 31.72 22.35
CA TYR A 189 -7.69 30.31 22.66
C TYR A 189 -8.76 29.47 21.95
N ASN A 190 -9.98 29.99 21.92
CA ASN A 190 -11.07 29.39 21.18
C ASN A 190 -10.77 29.33 19.68
N ASP A 191 -10.22 30.41 19.12
CA ASP A 191 -9.80 30.46 17.73
C ASP A 191 -8.76 29.39 17.40
N PHE A 192 -7.77 29.25 18.27
CA PHE A 192 -6.73 28.24 18.11
C PHE A 192 -7.32 26.82 18.13
N ILE A 193 -8.23 26.48 19.03
CA ILE A 193 -8.90 25.18 19.08
C ILE A 193 -9.66 24.92 17.78
N PHE A 194 -10.42 25.90 17.30
CA PHE A 194 -11.20 25.74 16.07
C PHE A 194 -10.36 25.59 14.83
N VAL A 195 -9.29 26.36 14.69
CA VAL A 195 -8.34 26.20 13.57
C VAL A 195 -7.74 24.80 13.58
N LYS A 196 -7.36 24.28 14.76
CA LYS A 196 -6.82 22.93 14.88
C LYS A 196 -7.84 21.83 14.59
N MET A 197 -9.09 22.01 14.99
CA MET A 197 -10.19 21.10 14.64
C MET A 197 -10.43 21.08 13.12
N LEU A 198 -10.44 22.27 12.48
CA LEU A 198 -10.56 22.40 11.04
C LEU A 198 -9.40 21.74 10.28
N GLU A 199 -8.17 21.98 10.72
CA GLU A 199 -6.98 21.34 10.15
C GLU A 199 -7.08 19.81 10.25
N SER A 200 -7.48 19.29 11.41
CA SER A 200 -7.67 17.85 11.61
C SER A 200 -8.77 17.27 10.73
N ALA A 201 -9.88 17.98 10.56
CA ALA A 201 -10.98 17.55 9.69
C ALA A 201 -10.61 17.59 8.21
N ASN A 202 -9.75 18.52 7.79
CA ASN A 202 -9.34 18.67 6.39
C ASN A 202 -8.46 17.54 5.86
N ILE A 203 -7.77 16.86 6.74
CA ILE A 203 -6.78 15.84 6.33
C ILE A 203 -7.43 14.47 6.11
N GLU A 204 -8.58 14.19 6.73
CA GLU A 204 -9.13 12.82 6.75
C GLU A 204 -10.27 12.56 5.78
N SER A 205 -10.73 13.52 4.88
CA SER A 205 -12.08 13.20 4.51
C SER A 205 -12.76 13.69 3.27
N THR A 206 -13.81 12.97 3.03
CA THR A 206 -15.03 13.32 2.31
C THR A 206 -15.83 14.42 3.06
N ASN A 207 -16.63 15.22 2.32
CA ASN A 207 -17.41 16.31 2.90
C ASN A 207 -18.36 15.85 4.03
N ASP A 208 -18.91 14.64 3.92
CA ASP A 208 -19.87 14.08 4.90
C ASP A 208 -19.23 13.88 6.28
N TYR A 209 -18.00 13.36 6.34
CA TYR A 209 -17.28 13.17 7.60
C TYR A 209 -17.01 14.52 8.31
N LYS A 210 -16.70 15.57 7.57
CA LYS A 210 -16.48 16.90 8.14
C LYS A 210 -17.75 17.45 8.80
N VAL A 211 -18.89 17.30 8.11
CA VAL A 211 -20.20 17.69 8.65
C VAL A 211 -20.53 16.93 9.93
N ASP A 212 -20.34 15.62 9.94
CA ASP A 212 -20.60 14.78 11.11
C ASP A 212 -19.68 15.11 12.28
N PHE A 213 -18.38 15.35 12.01
CA PHE A 213 -17.42 15.77 13.03
C PHE A 213 -17.83 17.11 13.68
N PHE A 214 -18.17 18.13 12.91
CA PHE A 214 -18.58 19.41 13.43
C PHE A 214 -19.91 19.34 14.19
N ASN A 215 -20.88 18.57 13.69
CA ASN A 215 -22.15 18.37 14.38
C ASN A 215 -21.98 17.65 15.72
N ALA A 216 -21.11 16.63 15.76
CA ALA A 216 -20.78 15.93 16.99
C ALA A 216 -20.09 16.85 18.00
N GLU A 217 -19.16 17.71 17.54
CA GLU A 217 -18.47 18.66 18.40
C GLU A 217 -19.39 19.77 18.91
N ILE A 218 -20.28 20.30 18.06
CA ILE A 218 -21.31 21.25 18.49
C ILE A 218 -22.20 20.62 19.56
N SER A 219 -22.67 19.39 19.36
CA SER A 219 -23.53 18.68 20.31
C SER A 219 -22.81 18.43 21.64
N ARG A 220 -21.51 18.15 21.61
CA ARG A 220 -20.68 17.99 22.81
C ARG A 220 -20.54 19.30 23.58
N GLN A 221 -20.30 20.42 22.90
CA GLN A 221 -20.24 21.74 23.51
C GLN A 221 -21.59 22.16 24.12
N GLU A 222 -22.71 21.84 23.46
CA GLU A 222 -24.06 22.04 24.03
C GLU A 222 -24.27 21.29 25.33
N SER A 223 -23.78 20.05 25.45
CA SER A 223 -23.93 19.25 26.65
C SER A 223 -23.12 19.78 27.83
N ILE A 224 -21.96 20.41 27.56
CA ILE A 224 -21.10 21.02 28.58
C ILE A 224 -21.69 22.36 29.07
N SER A 225 -22.35 23.10 28.18
CA SER A 225 -22.82 24.47 28.43
C SER A 225 -24.26 24.56 29.00
N LYS A 226 -24.97 23.44 29.17
CA LYS A 226 -26.41 23.43 29.50
C LYS A 226 -26.79 24.05 30.82
N ASP A 227 -25.87 24.18 31.74
CA ASP A 227 -26.21 24.57 33.14
C ASP A 227 -25.91 26.05 33.46
N GLU A 228 -25.37 26.85 32.54
CA GLU A 228 -25.04 28.26 32.80
C GLU A 228 -25.43 29.20 31.66
N ILE A 229 -26.08 30.34 31.97
CA ILE A 229 -26.49 31.37 31.00
C ILE A 229 -25.28 31.96 30.25
N GLN A 230 -24.13 32.06 30.93
CA GLN A 230 -22.86 32.48 30.33
C GLN A 230 -22.32 31.43 29.35
N GLY A 231 -22.44 30.15 29.68
CA GLY A 231 -22.08 29.04 28.78
C GLY A 231 -22.85 29.06 27.45
N LEU A 232 -24.12 29.49 27.49
CA LEU A 232 -24.95 29.60 26.27
C LEU A 232 -24.47 30.70 25.33
N GLN A 233 -23.96 31.79 25.88
CA GLN A 233 -23.37 32.91 25.09
C GLN A 233 -22.05 32.48 24.44
N ILE A 234 -21.18 31.85 25.19
CA ILE A 234 -19.92 31.24 24.69
C ILE A 234 -20.24 30.23 23.60
N TYR A 235 -21.17 29.31 23.84
CA TYR A 235 -21.60 28.33 22.86
C TYR A 235 -22.08 28.97 21.55
N ASN A 236 -22.95 29.97 21.60
CA ASN A 236 -23.43 30.64 20.40
C ASN A 236 -22.33 31.40 19.64
N ASN A 237 -21.39 31.99 20.33
CA ASN A 237 -20.22 32.61 19.73
C ASN A 237 -19.33 31.58 19.04
N LEU A 238 -19.08 30.46 19.68
CA LEU A 238 -18.34 29.33 19.18
C LEU A 238 -19.00 28.77 17.90
N LYS A 239 -20.32 28.52 17.97
CA LYS A 239 -21.10 28.02 16.84
C LYS A 239 -21.01 28.96 15.62
N ASN A 240 -21.21 30.26 15.85
CA ASN A 240 -21.14 31.27 14.80
C ASN A 240 -19.74 31.34 14.19
N LYS A 241 -18.69 31.19 15.00
CA LYS A 241 -17.32 31.18 14.54
C LYS A 241 -16.96 29.93 13.73
N ILE A 242 -17.43 28.76 14.15
CA ILE A 242 -17.30 27.51 13.36
C ILE A 242 -17.95 27.69 11.99
N PHE A 243 -19.16 28.21 11.92
CA PHE A 243 -19.84 28.42 10.65
C PHE A 243 -19.16 29.48 9.78
N SER A 244 -18.62 30.55 10.36
CA SER A 244 -17.84 31.54 9.62
C SER A 244 -16.57 30.93 9.04
N LEU A 245 -15.79 30.24 9.85
CA LEU A 245 -14.57 29.57 9.39
C LEU A 245 -14.86 28.49 8.34
N TRP A 246 -15.95 27.75 8.50
CA TRP A 246 -16.41 26.80 7.51
C TRP A 246 -16.67 27.48 6.17
N HIS A 247 -17.42 28.59 6.18
CA HIS A 247 -17.75 29.35 4.98
C HIS A 247 -16.50 29.97 4.33
N ASP A 248 -15.60 30.52 5.16
CA ASP A 248 -14.40 31.23 4.70
C ASP A 248 -13.33 30.28 4.13
N TYR A 249 -13.22 29.06 4.65
CA TYR A 249 -12.26 28.06 4.17
C TYR A 249 -12.84 27.07 3.16
N GLY A 250 -14.12 27.21 2.77
CA GLY A 250 -14.75 26.40 1.72
C GLY A 250 -14.85 24.90 2.07
N ILE A 251 -14.97 24.60 3.35
CA ILE A 251 -15.07 23.22 3.87
C ILE A 251 -16.52 22.74 3.74
#